data_bd95ac30353f9faad31814f52978c427
#
_entry.id   bd95ac30353f9faad31814f52978c427
#
_cell.length_a   1.000
_cell.length_b   1.000
_cell.length_c   1.000
_cell.angle_alpha   90.00
_cell.angle_beta   90.00
_cell.angle_gamma   90.00
#
_symmetry.space_group_name_H-M   'P 1'
#
loop_
_entity.id
_entity.type
_entity.pdbx_description
1 polymer ?
#
loop_
_entity_poly.entity_id
_entity_poly.type
_entity_poly.pdbx_seq_one_letter_code
_entity_poly.pdbx_strand_id
1 'polypeptide(L)'
;MSRAAFIYEDALSRHELRSDHPMRPVRLRYTYELLQEYAAFDHPDAVLLNPRSATDEELAWLHTAEYVAAVKVLGSGSPVSIDAARFGFSGQGDNPVYPKMFEAAALSAGGSLLAAELVASKKVAAAFNISGGLHHAAASHASGFCVFNDPALAVQYFLSQGKRVAYVDIDAHHGDGVQEAFYDNDRVLTISVHESGQWLFPGTGSVAELGEGEGRGFSVNLPLYPYTSDDDYVEAFGQVVPPLIKAFAPDVLVTQLGIDSYYSDPLTHLQVTTEGYIEAVRQLAGLGLPWLALGGGGASRGLYWGRARKILRSARFRAG
;
A
#
# COMPACT_ATOMS: atom_id res chain seq x y z
N MET A 1 -15.98 -21.08 -0.81
CA MET A 1 -16.68 -19.78 -0.68
C MET A 1 -15.62 -18.70 -0.68
N SER A 2 -15.75 -17.71 -1.57
CA SER A 2 -14.74 -16.65 -1.74
C SER A 2 -15.07 -15.47 -0.83
N ARG A 3 -14.83 -15.60 0.48
CA ARG A 3 -15.02 -14.48 1.41
C ARG A 3 -14.00 -13.40 1.16
N ALA A 4 -14.41 -12.14 1.33
CA ALA A 4 -13.55 -10.95 1.30
C ALA A 4 -13.64 -10.22 2.64
N ALA A 5 -12.49 -9.83 3.22
CA ALA A 5 -12.43 -9.03 4.43
C ALA A 5 -12.11 -7.57 4.10
N PHE A 6 -12.75 -6.66 4.81
CA PHE A 6 -12.42 -5.24 4.83
C PHE A 6 -12.00 -4.85 6.24
N ILE A 7 -10.81 -4.27 6.39
CA ILE A 7 -10.25 -3.89 7.68
C ILE A 7 -10.46 -2.38 7.86
N TYR A 8 -11.28 -2.02 8.85
CA TYR A 8 -11.55 -0.63 9.17
C TYR A 8 -12.08 -0.44 10.59
N GLU A 9 -11.65 0.62 11.23
CA GLU A 9 -12.31 1.26 12.37
C GLU A 9 -12.07 2.77 12.32
N ASP A 10 -12.90 3.54 13.00
CA ASP A 10 -12.84 5.01 12.98
C ASP A 10 -11.52 5.59 13.49
N ALA A 11 -10.82 4.89 14.36
CA ALA A 11 -9.52 5.34 14.88
C ALA A 11 -8.50 5.56 13.76
N LEU A 12 -8.57 4.78 12.66
CA LEU A 12 -7.70 4.94 11.48
C LEU A 12 -7.86 6.29 10.78
N SER A 13 -8.99 6.97 10.96
CA SER A 13 -9.32 8.24 10.29
C SER A 13 -9.27 9.48 11.17
N ARG A 14 -8.96 9.32 12.47
CA ARG A 14 -9.05 10.41 13.46
C ARG A 14 -7.76 11.18 13.69
N HIS A 15 -6.61 10.67 13.29
CA HIS A 15 -5.35 11.38 13.45
C HIS A 15 -5.18 12.42 12.32
N GLU A 16 -4.49 13.49 12.62
CA GLU A 16 -4.12 14.51 11.65
C GLU A 16 -2.60 14.68 11.66
N LEU A 17 -1.97 14.56 10.51
CA LEU A 17 -0.54 14.79 10.38
C LEU A 17 -0.22 16.28 10.62
N ARG A 18 -0.91 17.15 9.89
CA ARG A 18 -0.88 18.61 9.98
C ARG A 18 -2.10 19.15 9.22
N SER A 19 -2.64 20.30 9.60
CA SER A 19 -3.89 20.83 9.02
C SER A 19 -3.82 21.13 7.52
N ASP A 20 -2.63 21.46 7.00
CA ASP A 20 -2.35 21.74 5.58
C ASP A 20 -1.78 20.53 4.81
N HIS A 21 -1.57 19.40 5.49
CA HIS A 21 -0.97 18.21 4.89
C HIS A 21 -1.88 17.60 3.81
N PRO A 22 -1.34 17.19 2.63
CA PRO A 22 -2.15 16.60 1.55
C PRO A 22 -2.77 15.27 1.95
N MET A 23 -2.07 14.44 2.73
CA MET A 23 -2.63 13.19 3.24
C MET A 23 -3.64 13.48 4.36
N ARG A 24 -4.91 13.23 4.07
CA ARG A 24 -6.04 13.48 4.98
C ARG A 24 -6.67 12.14 5.41
N PRO A 25 -6.42 11.65 6.62
CA PRO A 25 -6.94 10.35 7.08
C PRO A 25 -8.46 10.22 7.04
N VAL A 26 -9.19 11.32 7.10
CA VAL A 26 -10.67 11.33 6.94
C VAL A 26 -11.16 10.66 5.65
N ARG A 27 -10.29 10.57 4.61
CA ARG A 27 -10.60 9.83 3.37
C ARG A 27 -10.95 8.36 3.61
N LEU A 28 -10.37 7.74 4.63
CA LEU A 28 -10.64 6.35 4.99
C LEU A 28 -12.09 6.19 5.45
N ARG A 29 -12.57 7.14 6.27
CA ARG A 29 -13.96 7.17 6.72
C ARG A 29 -14.93 7.37 5.55
N TYR A 30 -14.64 8.30 4.65
CA TYR A 30 -15.51 8.53 3.49
C TYR A 30 -15.62 7.29 2.60
N THR A 31 -14.54 6.54 2.43
CA THR A 31 -14.58 5.28 1.69
C THR A 31 -15.43 4.23 2.41
N TYR A 32 -15.30 4.11 3.73
CA TYR A 32 -16.11 3.20 4.53
C TYR A 32 -17.59 3.56 4.47
N GLU A 33 -17.97 4.84 4.70
CA GLU A 33 -19.33 5.33 4.60
C GLU A 33 -19.93 5.05 3.21
N LEU A 34 -19.17 5.27 2.14
CA LEU A 34 -19.62 4.96 0.79
C LEU A 34 -19.89 3.47 0.60
N LEU A 35 -19.03 2.60 1.13
CA LEU A 35 -19.24 1.16 1.06
C LEU A 35 -20.50 0.73 1.82
N GLN A 36 -20.79 1.37 2.96
CA GLN A 36 -22.04 1.14 3.71
C GLN A 36 -23.26 1.55 2.90
N GLU A 37 -23.26 2.74 2.29
CA GLU A 37 -24.36 3.23 1.45
C GLU A 37 -24.65 2.29 0.26
N TYR A 38 -23.63 1.61 -0.25
CA TYR A 38 -23.79 0.58 -1.28
C TYR A 38 -24.12 -0.82 -0.74
N ALA A 39 -24.42 -0.93 0.57
CA ALA A 39 -24.71 -2.20 1.23
C ALA A 39 -23.63 -3.27 0.99
N ALA A 40 -22.35 -2.84 0.88
CA ALA A 40 -21.26 -3.72 0.57
C ALA A 40 -21.03 -4.78 1.64
N PHE A 41 -21.28 -4.43 2.88
CA PHE A 41 -21.09 -5.29 4.04
C PHE A 41 -22.31 -6.19 4.33
N ASP A 42 -23.43 -6.01 3.63
CA ASP A 42 -24.62 -6.87 3.74
C ASP A 42 -24.46 -8.16 2.91
N HIS A 43 -23.45 -8.22 2.05
CA HIS A 43 -23.17 -9.42 1.28
C HIS A 43 -22.66 -10.54 2.21
N PRO A 44 -23.19 -11.78 2.13
CA PRO A 44 -22.83 -12.88 3.05
C PRO A 44 -21.36 -13.28 3.01
N ASP A 45 -20.65 -12.97 1.93
CA ASP A 45 -19.22 -13.22 1.78
C ASP A 45 -18.34 -12.01 2.18
N ALA A 46 -18.93 -10.88 2.54
CA ALA A 46 -18.20 -9.71 3.02
C ALA A 46 -18.04 -9.77 4.54
N VAL A 47 -16.83 -9.51 5.03
CA VAL A 47 -16.52 -9.47 6.46
C VAL A 47 -15.87 -8.14 6.79
N LEU A 48 -16.50 -7.36 7.67
CA LEU A 48 -15.92 -6.14 8.23
C LEU A 48 -15.24 -6.50 9.55
N LEU A 49 -13.97 -6.12 9.71
CA LEU A 49 -13.16 -6.40 10.89
C LEU A 49 -12.43 -5.15 11.36
N ASN A 50 -12.30 -5.03 12.68
CA ASN A 50 -11.45 -4.01 13.28
C ASN A 50 -9.98 -4.40 13.15
N PRO A 51 -9.07 -3.44 12.86
CA PRO A 51 -7.64 -3.69 12.93
C PRO A 51 -7.19 -3.97 14.37
N ARG A 52 -6.03 -4.58 14.51
CA ARG A 52 -5.26 -4.61 15.75
C ARG A 52 -3.99 -3.78 15.57
N SER A 53 -3.38 -3.30 16.64
CA SER A 53 -2.06 -2.71 16.54
C SER A 53 -1.01 -3.78 16.24
N ALA A 54 0.00 -3.44 15.43
CA ALA A 54 1.21 -4.25 15.32
C ALA A 54 1.99 -4.23 16.64
N THR A 55 2.60 -5.35 16.99
CA THR A 55 3.50 -5.43 18.16
C THR A 55 4.90 -4.93 17.79
N ASP A 56 5.71 -4.65 18.81
CA ASP A 56 7.11 -4.25 18.59
C ASP A 56 7.91 -5.35 17.89
N GLU A 57 7.63 -6.61 18.22
CA GLU A 57 8.26 -7.77 17.58
C GLU A 57 7.88 -7.86 16.10
N GLU A 58 6.64 -7.59 15.74
CA GLU A 58 6.19 -7.57 14.35
C GLU A 58 6.80 -6.40 13.58
N LEU A 59 6.87 -5.21 14.17
CA LEU A 59 7.53 -4.06 13.57
C LEU A 59 9.04 -4.33 13.33
N ALA A 60 9.67 -5.08 14.24
CA ALA A 60 11.07 -5.47 14.14
C ALA A 60 11.37 -6.50 13.03
N TRP A 61 10.38 -7.03 12.32
CA TRP A 61 10.63 -7.84 11.12
C TRP A 61 11.23 -7.03 9.97
N LEU A 62 11.07 -5.73 9.99
CA LEU A 62 11.61 -4.80 9.01
C LEU A 62 12.36 -3.64 9.66
N HIS A 63 11.71 -2.99 10.63
CA HIS A 63 12.20 -1.74 11.20
C HIS A 63 13.22 -1.96 12.31
N THR A 64 14.25 -1.11 12.36
CA THR A 64 15.23 -1.17 13.45
C THR A 64 14.59 -0.81 14.80
N ALA A 65 15.04 -1.47 15.87
CA ALA A 65 14.55 -1.18 17.23
C ALA A 65 14.75 0.30 17.61
N GLU A 66 15.85 0.92 17.14
CA GLU A 66 16.15 2.34 17.36
C GLU A 66 15.08 3.23 16.70
N TYR A 67 14.70 2.92 15.46
CA TYR A 67 13.66 3.66 14.74
C TYR A 67 12.29 3.53 15.43
N VAL A 68 11.88 2.32 15.78
CA VAL A 68 10.59 2.08 16.49
C VAL A 68 10.56 2.85 17.81
N ALA A 69 11.64 2.84 18.59
CA ALA A 69 11.75 3.59 19.83
C ALA A 69 11.67 5.11 19.60
N ALA A 70 12.33 5.61 18.55
CA ALA A 70 12.29 7.03 18.18
C ALA A 70 10.86 7.47 17.81
N VAL A 71 10.11 6.69 17.01
CA VAL A 71 8.72 7.00 16.65
C VAL A 71 7.83 7.08 17.89
N LYS A 72 8.01 6.18 18.86
CA LYS A 72 7.28 6.21 20.14
C LYS A 72 7.54 7.50 20.92
N VAL A 73 8.80 7.86 21.07
CA VAL A 73 9.17 9.07 21.83
C VAL A 73 8.68 10.33 21.13
N LEU A 74 8.88 10.44 19.82
CA LEU A 74 8.43 11.60 19.02
C LEU A 74 6.91 11.77 19.09
N GLY A 75 6.13 10.68 18.96
CA GLY A 75 4.67 10.72 18.99
C GLY A 75 4.06 10.90 20.38
N SER A 76 4.82 10.68 21.45
CA SER A 76 4.32 10.75 22.84
C SER A 76 4.23 12.17 23.40
N GLY A 77 4.85 13.16 22.74
CA GLY A 77 5.01 14.51 23.32
C GLY A 77 6.00 14.55 24.49
N SER A 78 6.84 13.52 24.67
CA SER A 78 7.88 13.47 25.70
C SER A 78 8.84 14.65 25.59
N PRO A 79 9.32 15.21 26.73
CA PRO A 79 10.33 16.27 26.71
C PRO A 79 11.74 15.76 26.30
N VAL A 80 11.89 14.46 26.05
CA VAL A 80 13.15 13.88 25.58
C VAL A 80 13.44 14.40 24.17
N SER A 81 14.60 15.03 24.03
CA SER A 81 15.05 15.54 22.73
C SER A 81 15.62 14.40 21.90
N ILE A 82 14.97 14.09 20.79
CA ILE A 82 15.47 13.20 19.74
C ILE A 82 15.67 14.04 18.48
N ASP A 83 16.77 13.82 17.76
CA ASP A 83 16.94 14.39 16.43
C ASP A 83 15.96 13.72 15.45
N ALA A 84 14.81 14.33 15.27
CA ALA A 84 13.73 13.82 14.42
C ALA A 84 14.18 13.70 12.95
N ALA A 85 15.06 14.58 12.48
CA ALA A 85 15.55 14.58 11.10
C ALA A 85 16.34 13.32 10.76
N ARG A 86 17.08 12.76 11.73
CA ARG A 86 17.79 11.48 11.57
C ARG A 86 16.86 10.33 11.19
N PHE A 87 15.60 10.40 11.60
CA PHE A 87 14.58 9.39 11.36
C PHE A 87 13.58 9.79 10.26
N GLY A 88 13.93 10.79 9.44
CA GLY A 88 13.09 11.21 8.32
C GLY A 88 11.91 12.13 8.70
N PHE A 89 11.85 12.61 9.94
CA PHE A 89 10.78 13.52 10.37
C PHE A 89 11.21 14.99 10.35
N SER A 90 10.27 15.86 9.97
CA SER A 90 10.49 17.32 10.02
C SER A 90 9.19 18.07 10.27
N GLY A 91 9.27 19.26 10.86
CA GLY A 91 8.08 20.05 11.19
C GLY A 91 7.33 20.58 9.96
N GLN A 92 8.03 20.84 8.86
CA GLN A 92 7.49 21.45 7.62
C GLN A 92 7.51 20.51 6.41
N GLY A 93 8.15 19.35 6.52
CA GLY A 93 8.28 18.39 5.41
C GLY A 93 7.13 17.39 5.35
N ASP A 94 7.38 16.34 4.59
CA ASP A 94 6.41 15.31 4.23
C ASP A 94 6.04 14.41 5.40
N ASN A 95 6.93 14.26 6.38
CA ASN A 95 6.69 13.45 7.56
C ASN A 95 6.75 14.32 8.82
N PRO A 96 5.66 15.05 9.16
CA PRO A 96 5.60 15.81 10.40
C PRO A 96 5.47 14.87 11.61
N VAL A 97 6.02 15.30 12.74
CA VAL A 97 5.72 14.67 14.02
C VAL A 97 4.35 15.13 14.50
N TYR A 98 3.50 14.18 14.89
CA TYR A 98 2.16 14.48 15.42
C TYR A 98 1.82 13.61 16.63
N PRO A 99 0.92 14.07 17.51
CA PRO A 99 0.54 13.30 18.70
C PRO A 99 -0.06 11.93 18.34
N LYS A 100 0.34 10.89 19.08
CA LYS A 100 -0.08 9.49 18.87
C LYS A 100 0.32 8.92 17.49
N MET A 101 1.41 9.42 16.94
CA MET A 101 1.94 8.96 15.65
C MET A 101 2.25 7.46 15.67
N PHE A 102 2.87 6.98 16.75
CA PHE A 102 3.16 5.55 16.89
C PHE A 102 1.88 4.71 16.87
N GLU A 103 0.88 5.08 17.67
CA GLU A 103 -0.37 4.33 17.79
C GLU A 103 -1.11 4.29 16.45
N ALA A 104 -1.14 5.41 15.72
CA ALA A 104 -1.78 5.48 14.41
C ALA A 104 -1.06 4.61 13.37
N ALA A 105 0.27 4.67 13.32
CA ALA A 105 1.06 3.89 12.39
C ALA A 105 1.06 2.39 12.73
N ALA A 106 1.14 2.03 14.01
CA ALA A 106 1.07 0.64 14.46
C ALA A 106 -0.31 0.03 14.21
N LEU A 107 -1.40 0.82 14.33
CA LEU A 107 -2.75 0.36 14.01
C LEU A 107 -2.92 0.08 12.53
N SER A 108 -2.38 0.95 11.66
CA SER A 108 -2.37 0.74 10.21
C SER A 108 -1.58 -0.52 9.83
N ALA A 109 -0.36 -0.67 10.35
CA ALA A 109 0.49 -1.83 10.10
C ALA A 109 -0.15 -3.14 10.61
N GLY A 110 -0.71 -3.12 11.80
CA GLY A 110 -1.42 -4.27 12.38
C GLY A 110 -2.68 -4.66 11.62
N GLY A 111 -3.37 -3.69 10.96
CA GLY A 111 -4.45 -3.95 10.04
C GLY A 111 -4.01 -4.75 8.82
N SER A 112 -2.84 -4.41 8.23
CA SER A 112 -2.24 -5.15 7.12
C SER A 112 -1.78 -6.54 7.52
N LEU A 113 -1.20 -6.69 8.71
CA LEU A 113 -0.82 -8.00 9.25
C LEU A 113 -2.04 -8.88 9.52
N LEU A 114 -3.11 -8.36 10.12
CA LEU A 114 -4.37 -9.09 10.29
C LEU A 114 -4.93 -9.55 8.94
N ALA A 115 -4.93 -8.68 7.95
CA ALA A 115 -5.37 -9.03 6.59
C ALA A 115 -4.50 -10.14 5.98
N ALA A 116 -3.17 -10.09 6.16
CA ALA A 116 -2.26 -11.14 5.72
C ALA A 116 -2.52 -12.48 6.42
N GLU A 117 -2.75 -12.47 7.74
CA GLU A 117 -3.12 -13.67 8.52
C GLU A 117 -4.40 -14.35 8.01
N LEU A 118 -5.42 -13.55 7.68
CA LEU A 118 -6.70 -14.04 7.15
C LEU A 118 -6.53 -14.71 5.78
N VAL A 119 -5.73 -14.10 4.90
CA VAL A 119 -5.42 -14.65 3.58
C VAL A 119 -4.56 -15.91 3.69
N ALA A 120 -3.48 -15.87 4.48
CA ALA A 120 -2.58 -17.01 4.66
C ALA A 120 -3.28 -18.23 5.25
N SER A 121 -4.16 -18.01 6.23
CA SER A 121 -4.97 -19.08 6.85
C SER A 121 -6.15 -19.53 6.00
N LYS A 122 -6.34 -18.97 4.79
CA LYS A 122 -7.45 -19.26 3.86
C LYS A 122 -8.85 -19.01 4.46
N LYS A 123 -8.95 -18.18 5.49
CA LYS A 123 -10.24 -17.75 6.05
C LYS A 123 -11.00 -16.85 5.08
N VAL A 124 -10.26 -16.11 4.26
CA VAL A 124 -10.76 -15.29 3.17
C VAL A 124 -9.93 -15.50 1.91
N ALA A 125 -10.51 -15.28 0.75
CA ALA A 125 -9.80 -15.31 -0.52
C ALA A 125 -9.07 -13.98 -0.80
N ALA A 126 -9.64 -12.89 -0.29
CA ALA A 126 -9.05 -11.55 -0.39
C ALA A 126 -9.29 -10.76 0.90
N ALA A 127 -8.35 -9.91 1.26
CA ALA A 127 -8.51 -8.96 2.36
C ALA A 127 -8.02 -7.57 1.91
N PHE A 128 -8.71 -6.52 2.36
CA PHE A 128 -8.36 -5.15 2.05
C PHE A 128 -8.20 -4.32 3.32
N ASN A 129 -6.97 -3.84 3.56
CA ASN A 129 -6.72 -2.80 4.56
C ASN A 129 -6.62 -1.43 3.88
N ILE A 130 -7.65 -0.61 4.05
CA ILE A 130 -7.71 0.70 3.40
C ILE A 130 -6.68 1.70 3.94
N SER A 131 -6.23 1.53 5.17
CA SER A 131 -5.22 2.41 5.80
C SER A 131 -3.79 2.00 5.49
N GLY A 132 -3.58 0.80 4.93
CA GLY A 132 -2.28 0.29 4.54
C GLY A 132 -1.78 0.87 3.21
N GLY A 133 -0.65 0.36 2.76
CA GLY A 133 0.01 0.80 1.53
C GLY A 133 1.04 1.92 1.76
N LEU A 134 1.64 1.98 2.95
CA LEU A 134 2.64 2.98 3.32
C LEU A 134 4.04 2.54 2.87
N HIS A 135 4.26 2.57 1.57
CA HIS A 135 5.32 1.87 0.85
C HIS A 135 6.68 2.57 0.83
N HIS A 136 6.77 3.83 1.31
CA HIS A 136 8.02 4.59 1.26
C HIS A 136 8.88 4.47 2.51
N ALA A 137 8.34 4.04 3.66
CA ALA A 137 9.14 3.94 4.86
C ALA A 137 10.25 2.89 4.71
N ALA A 138 11.47 3.28 5.02
CA ALA A 138 12.63 2.40 5.05
C ALA A 138 12.76 1.69 6.41
N ALA A 139 13.73 0.79 6.54
CA ALA A 139 13.97 0.08 7.80
C ALA A 139 14.27 1.01 8.99
N SER A 140 14.90 2.16 8.75
CA SER A 140 15.41 3.05 9.79
C SER A 140 14.87 4.49 9.74
N HIS A 141 14.00 4.83 8.80
CA HIS A 141 13.46 6.19 8.69
C HIS A 141 12.11 6.25 7.98
N ALA A 142 11.34 7.30 8.28
CA ALA A 142 10.11 7.66 7.61
C ALA A 142 10.40 8.37 6.27
N SER A 143 9.56 8.16 5.28
CA SER A 143 9.64 8.79 3.97
C SER A 143 8.26 8.88 3.35
N GLY A 144 8.00 9.85 2.47
CA GLY A 144 6.78 9.92 1.64
C GLY A 144 5.48 9.72 2.42
N PHE A 145 5.30 10.40 3.56
CA PHE A 145 4.14 10.28 4.47
C PHE A 145 4.06 8.95 5.25
N CYS A 146 5.00 8.02 5.02
CA CYS A 146 4.99 6.67 5.59
C CYS A 146 5.85 6.62 6.85
N VAL A 147 5.26 6.14 7.96
CA VAL A 147 5.97 5.90 9.22
C VAL A 147 6.46 4.47 9.31
N PHE A 148 5.57 3.49 9.15
CA PHE A 148 5.93 2.07 9.08
C PHE A 148 5.52 1.50 7.73
N ASN A 149 6.36 0.66 7.13
CA ASN A 149 6.12 0.03 5.84
C ASN A 149 5.26 -1.23 6.03
N ASP A 150 3.96 -1.05 6.13
CA ASP A 150 3.02 -2.14 6.31
C ASP A 150 2.97 -3.12 5.13
N PRO A 151 3.14 -2.71 3.85
CA PRO A 151 3.29 -3.66 2.74
C PRO A 151 4.47 -4.61 2.94
N ALA A 152 5.64 -4.08 3.29
CA ALA A 152 6.83 -4.91 3.50
C ALA A 152 6.69 -5.83 4.73
N LEU A 153 6.07 -5.35 5.82
CA LEU A 153 5.75 -6.19 6.99
C LEU A 153 4.82 -7.35 6.62
N ALA A 154 3.78 -7.09 5.80
CA ALA A 154 2.87 -8.14 5.33
C ALA A 154 3.58 -9.15 4.41
N VAL A 155 4.47 -8.69 3.54
CA VAL A 155 5.31 -9.58 2.71
C VAL A 155 6.22 -10.44 3.59
N GLN A 156 6.88 -9.87 4.61
CA GLN A 156 7.69 -10.62 5.57
C GLN A 156 6.88 -11.69 6.31
N TYR A 157 5.64 -11.38 6.69
CA TYR A 157 4.75 -12.37 7.27
C TYR A 157 4.52 -13.57 6.32
N PHE A 158 4.20 -13.32 5.04
CA PHE A 158 4.04 -14.42 4.08
C PHE A 158 5.33 -15.21 3.84
N LEU A 159 6.48 -14.54 3.80
CA LEU A 159 7.79 -15.20 3.70
C LEU A 159 8.05 -16.11 4.88
N SER A 160 7.69 -15.71 6.11
CA SER A 160 7.80 -16.53 7.32
C SER A 160 6.93 -17.80 7.25
N GLN A 161 5.85 -17.77 6.46
CA GLN A 161 4.98 -18.92 6.19
C GLN A 161 5.48 -19.75 4.98
N GLY A 162 6.70 -19.51 4.50
CA GLY A 162 7.30 -20.23 3.37
C GLY A 162 6.72 -19.86 2.01
N LYS A 163 6.00 -18.75 1.88
CA LYS A 163 5.32 -18.33 0.64
C LYS A 163 6.25 -17.58 -0.30
N ARG A 164 5.95 -17.68 -1.61
CA ARG A 164 6.43 -16.75 -2.64
C ARG A 164 5.40 -15.66 -2.86
N VAL A 165 5.85 -14.41 -2.91
CA VAL A 165 4.97 -13.24 -2.94
C VAL A 165 5.19 -12.42 -4.21
N ALA A 166 4.13 -12.12 -4.95
CA ALA A 166 4.16 -11.01 -5.91
C ALA A 166 3.61 -9.77 -5.22
N TYR A 167 4.42 -8.73 -5.18
CA TYR A 167 4.00 -7.38 -4.77
C TYR A 167 3.82 -6.52 -6.00
N VAL A 168 2.65 -5.92 -6.17
CA VAL A 168 2.35 -5.00 -7.27
C VAL A 168 1.90 -3.67 -6.71
N ASP A 169 2.60 -2.62 -7.08
CA ASP A 169 2.36 -1.25 -6.68
C ASP A 169 1.85 -0.46 -7.88
N ILE A 170 0.68 0.17 -7.75
CA ILE A 170 0.07 1.03 -8.77
C ILE A 170 -0.14 2.47 -8.29
N ASP A 171 0.50 2.83 -7.19
CA ASP A 171 0.66 4.23 -6.77
C ASP A 171 1.43 5.00 -7.86
N ALA A 172 1.16 6.28 -8.02
CA ALA A 172 1.93 7.08 -8.97
C ALA A 172 3.39 7.28 -8.54
N HIS A 173 3.69 7.08 -7.25
CA HIS A 173 5.06 7.14 -6.72
C HIS A 173 5.71 5.75 -6.70
N HIS A 174 6.99 5.68 -6.99
CA HIS A 174 7.75 4.43 -6.88
C HIS A 174 7.72 3.88 -5.44
N GLY A 175 7.41 2.60 -5.28
CA GLY A 175 7.40 1.90 -3.98
C GLY A 175 8.80 1.56 -3.47
N ASP A 176 9.63 2.59 -3.28
CA ASP A 176 11.06 2.50 -2.99
C ASP A 176 11.37 1.71 -1.71
N GLY A 177 10.63 1.94 -0.63
CA GLY A 177 10.86 1.24 0.64
C GLY A 177 10.54 -0.26 0.56
N VAL A 178 9.55 -0.67 -0.25
CA VAL A 178 9.27 -2.11 -0.48
C VAL A 178 10.33 -2.70 -1.41
N GLN A 179 10.71 -2.01 -2.48
CA GLN A 179 11.79 -2.46 -3.34
C GLN A 179 13.09 -2.68 -2.56
N GLU A 180 13.50 -1.72 -1.72
CA GLU A 180 14.70 -1.81 -0.88
C GLU A 180 14.64 -3.02 0.06
N ALA A 181 13.50 -3.26 0.70
CA ALA A 181 13.31 -4.34 1.67
C ALA A 181 13.51 -5.75 1.08
N PHE A 182 13.33 -5.92 -0.24
CA PHE A 182 13.39 -7.22 -0.91
C PHE A 182 14.34 -7.25 -2.12
N TYR A 183 15.27 -6.30 -2.20
CA TYR A 183 16.11 -6.10 -3.38
C TYR A 183 17.05 -7.28 -3.68
N ASP A 184 17.36 -8.09 -2.67
CA ASP A 184 18.21 -9.29 -2.74
C ASP A 184 17.43 -10.62 -2.60
N ASN A 185 16.08 -10.59 -2.67
CA ASN A 185 15.23 -11.74 -2.33
C ASN A 185 14.52 -12.32 -3.56
N ASP A 186 14.84 -13.58 -3.95
CA ASP A 186 14.26 -14.28 -5.10
C ASP A 186 12.85 -14.85 -4.85
N ARG A 187 12.34 -14.80 -3.60
CA ARG A 187 10.99 -15.24 -3.25
C ARG A 187 9.96 -14.10 -3.29
N VAL A 188 10.41 -12.88 -3.57
CA VAL A 188 9.54 -11.71 -3.72
C VAL A 188 9.76 -11.10 -5.10
N LEU A 189 8.70 -11.06 -5.91
CA LEU A 189 8.68 -10.28 -7.14
C LEU A 189 8.04 -8.92 -6.82
N THR A 190 8.82 -7.85 -6.85
CA THR A 190 8.30 -6.48 -6.74
C THR A 190 8.08 -5.91 -8.13
N ILE A 191 6.89 -5.37 -8.38
CA ILE A 191 6.54 -4.66 -9.62
C ILE A 191 5.95 -3.32 -9.23
N SER A 192 6.57 -2.21 -9.64
CA SER A 192 6.06 -0.86 -9.43
C SER A 192 5.76 -0.18 -10.75
N VAL A 193 4.50 0.25 -10.93
CA VAL A 193 4.02 1.01 -12.10
C VAL A 193 3.77 2.44 -11.67
N HIS A 194 4.66 3.35 -12.01
CA HIS A 194 4.71 4.69 -11.41
C HIS A 194 5.13 5.75 -12.42
N GLU A 195 4.87 7.01 -12.11
CA GLU A 195 5.45 8.13 -12.87
C GLU A 195 6.96 8.15 -12.64
N SER A 196 7.72 8.29 -13.72
CA SER A 196 9.18 8.20 -13.69
C SER A 196 9.79 9.14 -12.65
N GLY A 197 10.74 8.60 -11.87
CA GLY A 197 11.52 9.34 -10.90
C GLY A 197 12.33 10.52 -11.44
N GLN A 198 12.37 10.72 -12.77
CA GLN A 198 12.91 11.94 -13.36
C GLN A 198 12.05 13.17 -13.06
N TRP A 199 10.77 12.99 -12.79
CA TRP A 199 9.79 14.08 -12.57
C TRP A 199 9.04 13.99 -11.25
N LEU A 200 9.04 12.81 -10.62
CA LEU A 200 8.27 12.59 -9.41
C LEU A 200 9.15 12.02 -8.28
N PHE A 201 8.80 12.36 -7.02
CA PHE A 201 9.33 11.72 -5.83
C PHE A 201 9.10 10.18 -5.89
N PRO A 202 9.99 9.34 -5.38
CA PRO A 202 11.23 9.63 -4.64
C PRO A 202 12.46 9.85 -5.54
N GLY A 203 12.34 9.82 -6.84
CA GLY A 203 13.46 10.00 -7.77
C GLY A 203 14.17 8.69 -8.14
N THR A 204 13.63 7.55 -7.74
CA THR A 204 14.10 6.18 -8.00
C THR A 204 13.11 5.41 -8.88
N GLY A 205 13.28 4.10 -9.06
CA GLY A 205 12.41 3.25 -9.88
C GLY A 205 12.79 3.23 -11.35
N SER A 206 14.08 3.31 -11.66
CA SER A 206 14.58 3.14 -13.01
C SER A 206 14.43 1.68 -13.48
N VAL A 207 14.20 1.46 -14.78
CA VAL A 207 14.20 0.12 -15.39
C VAL A 207 15.53 -0.64 -15.16
N ALA A 208 16.58 0.03 -14.79
CA ALA A 208 17.88 -0.57 -14.48
C ALA A 208 17.99 -1.10 -13.04
N GLU A 209 17.03 -0.78 -12.17
CA GLU A 209 16.97 -1.26 -10.79
C GLU A 209 16.34 -2.66 -10.76
N LEU A 210 17.14 -3.69 -11.02
CA LEU A 210 16.70 -5.06 -11.29
C LEU A 210 16.79 -5.99 -10.07
N GLY A 211 17.17 -5.48 -8.89
CA GLY A 211 17.55 -6.32 -7.76
C GLY A 211 19.04 -6.68 -7.77
N GLU A 212 19.50 -7.29 -6.70
CA GLU A 212 20.90 -7.73 -6.54
C GLU A 212 20.99 -9.15 -5.97
N GLY A 213 22.18 -9.73 -6.01
CA GLY A 213 22.38 -11.09 -5.48
C GLY A 213 21.38 -12.11 -6.06
N GLU A 214 20.71 -12.86 -5.17
CA GLU A 214 19.66 -13.81 -5.53
C GLU A 214 18.39 -13.11 -6.01
N GLY A 215 18.13 -11.86 -5.56
CA GLY A 215 17.01 -11.05 -5.98
C GLY A 215 17.13 -10.42 -7.38
N ARG A 216 18.25 -10.64 -8.08
CA ARG A 216 18.45 -10.04 -9.40
C ARG A 216 17.45 -10.58 -10.43
N GLY A 217 16.65 -9.68 -11.01
CA GLY A 217 15.57 -9.98 -11.94
C GLY A 217 14.19 -10.08 -11.28
N PHE A 218 14.13 -9.92 -9.95
CA PHE A 218 12.86 -9.93 -9.20
C PHE A 218 12.39 -8.54 -8.74
N SER A 219 13.15 -7.48 -9.06
CA SER A 219 12.71 -6.09 -8.96
C SER A 219 12.40 -5.57 -10.36
N VAL A 220 11.17 -5.10 -10.58
CA VAL A 220 10.67 -4.65 -11.88
C VAL A 220 10.05 -3.27 -11.74
N ASN A 221 10.56 -2.33 -12.51
CA ASN A 221 10.07 -0.96 -12.56
C ASN A 221 9.51 -0.65 -13.94
N LEU A 222 8.30 -0.09 -13.96
CA LEU A 222 7.62 0.40 -15.15
C LEU A 222 7.40 1.92 -15.01
N PRO A 223 8.48 2.73 -15.21
CA PRO A 223 8.39 4.18 -15.10
C PRO A 223 7.66 4.76 -16.32
N LEU A 224 6.57 5.46 -16.06
CA LEU A 224 5.73 6.10 -17.05
C LEU A 224 6.08 7.58 -17.21
N TYR A 225 5.85 8.14 -18.37
CA TYR A 225 6.01 9.58 -18.57
C TYR A 225 4.86 10.36 -17.94
N PRO A 226 5.10 11.63 -17.53
CA PRO A 226 4.03 12.55 -17.21
C PRO A 226 2.97 12.57 -18.33
N TYR A 227 1.70 12.72 -17.94
CA TYR A 227 0.54 12.75 -18.84
C TYR A 227 0.20 11.42 -19.55
N THR A 228 0.79 10.29 -19.15
CA THR A 228 0.37 8.96 -19.60
C THR A 228 -1.13 8.78 -19.34
N SER A 229 -1.88 8.47 -20.39
CA SER A 229 -3.33 8.27 -20.36
C SER A 229 -3.74 6.81 -20.08
N ASP A 230 -5.05 6.54 -20.04
CA ASP A 230 -5.59 5.19 -19.81
C ASP A 230 -5.08 4.15 -20.81
N ASP A 231 -5.07 4.49 -22.10
CA ASP A 231 -4.70 3.54 -23.16
C ASP A 231 -3.25 3.06 -22.97
N ASP A 232 -2.32 4.00 -22.84
CA ASP A 232 -0.90 3.68 -22.64
C ASP A 232 -0.66 2.98 -21.31
N TYR A 233 -1.34 3.44 -20.23
CA TYR A 233 -1.23 2.86 -18.90
C TYR A 233 -1.70 1.41 -18.88
N VAL A 234 -2.89 1.13 -19.43
CA VAL A 234 -3.50 -0.20 -19.43
C VAL A 234 -2.74 -1.15 -20.34
N GLU A 235 -2.28 -0.67 -21.50
CA GLU A 235 -1.47 -1.45 -22.42
C GLU A 235 -0.14 -1.86 -21.77
N ALA A 236 0.61 -0.91 -21.24
CA ALA A 236 1.89 -1.17 -20.58
C ALA A 236 1.72 -2.11 -19.38
N PHE A 237 0.72 -1.86 -18.54
CA PHE A 237 0.38 -2.73 -17.40
C PHE A 237 0.08 -4.16 -17.87
N GLY A 238 -0.80 -4.32 -18.86
CA GLY A 238 -1.24 -5.63 -19.36
C GLY A 238 -0.12 -6.44 -20.01
N GLN A 239 0.83 -5.78 -20.68
CA GLN A 239 1.97 -6.43 -21.31
C GLN A 239 3.04 -6.88 -20.31
N VAL A 240 3.15 -6.23 -19.15
CA VAL A 240 4.23 -6.47 -18.17
C VAL A 240 3.73 -7.23 -16.95
N VAL A 241 2.73 -6.72 -16.26
CA VAL A 241 2.39 -7.18 -14.90
C VAL A 241 1.82 -8.60 -14.87
N PRO A 242 0.71 -8.94 -15.57
CA PRO A 242 0.16 -10.28 -15.52
C PRO A 242 1.09 -11.37 -16.07
N PRO A 243 1.85 -11.15 -17.16
CA PRO A 243 2.79 -12.16 -17.67
C PRO A 243 3.92 -12.48 -16.68
N LEU A 244 4.50 -11.46 -16.01
CA LEU A 244 5.55 -11.66 -15.02
C LEU A 244 5.04 -12.40 -13.79
N ILE A 245 3.86 -12.04 -13.27
CA ILE A 245 3.25 -12.74 -12.13
C ILE A 245 3.00 -14.21 -12.49
N LYS A 246 2.48 -14.50 -13.68
CA LYS A 246 2.25 -15.89 -14.13
C LYS A 246 3.56 -16.67 -14.25
N ALA A 247 4.61 -16.05 -14.77
CA ALA A 247 5.94 -16.69 -14.89
C ALA A 247 6.58 -16.92 -13.51
N PHE A 248 6.43 -15.98 -12.58
CA PHE A 248 6.94 -16.08 -11.22
C PHE A 248 6.18 -17.14 -10.39
N ALA A 249 4.91 -17.39 -10.69
CA ALA A 249 4.03 -18.34 -10.01
C ALA A 249 4.01 -18.17 -8.47
N PRO A 250 3.57 -17.01 -7.95
CA PRO A 250 3.51 -16.74 -6.52
C PRO A 250 2.38 -17.52 -5.83
N ASP A 251 2.52 -17.73 -4.53
CA ASP A 251 1.46 -18.27 -3.66
C ASP A 251 0.40 -17.23 -3.30
N VAL A 252 0.77 -15.94 -3.30
CA VAL A 252 -0.07 -14.82 -2.87
C VAL A 252 0.29 -13.56 -3.62
N LEU A 253 -0.74 -12.74 -3.89
CA LEU A 253 -0.62 -11.40 -4.44
C LEU A 253 -0.80 -10.39 -3.31
N VAL A 254 0.15 -9.47 -3.16
CA VAL A 254 0.04 -8.27 -2.33
C VAL A 254 0.02 -7.06 -3.24
N THR A 255 -0.91 -6.13 -3.04
CA THR A 255 -0.99 -4.94 -3.89
C THR A 255 -1.08 -3.67 -3.08
N GLN A 256 -0.35 -2.65 -3.50
CA GLN A 256 -0.57 -1.27 -3.12
C GLN A 256 -1.44 -0.62 -4.20
N LEU A 257 -2.60 -0.13 -3.79
CA LEU A 257 -3.64 0.39 -4.67
C LEU A 257 -3.82 1.90 -4.51
N GLY A 258 -2.71 2.65 -4.42
CA GLY A 258 -2.70 4.10 -4.49
C GLY A 258 -3.45 4.58 -5.74
N ILE A 259 -4.25 5.64 -5.59
CA ILE A 259 -5.08 6.15 -6.69
C ILE A 259 -4.61 7.55 -7.14
N ASP A 260 -3.44 7.94 -6.76
CA ASP A 260 -2.84 9.21 -7.13
C ASP A 260 -2.34 9.26 -8.60
N SER A 261 -2.34 8.12 -9.31
CA SER A 261 -2.26 8.11 -10.78
C SER A 261 -3.45 8.80 -11.46
N TYR A 262 -4.51 9.11 -10.71
CA TYR A 262 -5.72 9.73 -11.24
C TYR A 262 -5.49 11.18 -11.67
N TYR A 263 -5.99 11.57 -12.86
CA TYR A 263 -5.72 12.81 -13.57
C TYR A 263 -5.92 14.13 -12.79
N SER A 264 -6.66 14.12 -11.70
CA SER A 264 -6.90 15.30 -10.86
C SER A 264 -6.21 15.24 -9.51
N ASP A 265 -5.29 14.30 -9.30
CA ASP A 265 -4.47 14.30 -8.10
C ASP A 265 -3.48 15.48 -8.17
N PRO A 266 -3.34 16.28 -7.09
CA PRO A 266 -2.53 17.49 -7.12
C PRO A 266 -1.02 17.23 -7.02
N LEU A 267 -0.59 15.98 -6.73
CA LEU A 267 0.82 15.64 -6.47
C LEU A 267 1.50 14.96 -7.65
N THR A 268 0.75 14.53 -8.66
CA THR A 268 1.26 13.74 -9.78
C THR A 268 0.79 14.28 -11.12
N HIS A 269 1.38 13.80 -12.21
CA HIS A 269 1.05 14.28 -13.55
C HIS A 269 0.43 13.20 -14.45
N LEU A 270 0.25 11.97 -13.94
CA LEU A 270 -0.42 10.92 -14.69
C LEU A 270 -1.87 11.30 -14.99
N GLN A 271 -2.39 10.85 -16.14
CA GLN A 271 -3.74 11.19 -16.61
C GLN A 271 -4.67 9.97 -16.62
N VAL A 272 -4.46 9.05 -15.67
CA VAL A 272 -5.30 7.85 -15.55
C VAL A 272 -6.67 8.24 -15.04
N THR A 273 -7.71 7.78 -15.71
CA THR A 273 -9.09 7.95 -15.26
C THR A 273 -9.53 6.78 -14.37
N THR A 274 -10.75 6.87 -13.94
CA THR A 274 -11.35 5.76 -13.21
C THR A 274 -11.44 4.48 -14.06
N GLU A 275 -11.54 4.57 -15.39
CA GLU A 275 -11.65 3.39 -16.25
C GLU A 275 -10.31 2.67 -16.38
N GLY A 276 -9.21 3.39 -16.60
CA GLY A 276 -7.87 2.80 -16.64
C GLY A 276 -7.49 2.14 -15.33
N TYR A 277 -7.76 2.83 -14.20
CA TYR A 277 -7.52 2.28 -12.88
C TYR A 277 -8.33 0.99 -12.61
N ILE A 278 -9.63 0.95 -13.02
CA ILE A 278 -10.45 -0.28 -12.87
C ILE A 278 -9.85 -1.40 -13.68
N GLU A 279 -9.41 -1.11 -14.89
CA GLU A 279 -8.92 -2.16 -15.77
C GLU A 279 -7.66 -2.81 -15.19
N ALA A 280 -6.73 -2.02 -14.64
CA ALA A 280 -5.56 -2.57 -13.94
C ALA A 280 -5.97 -3.47 -12.75
N VAL A 281 -6.88 -2.99 -11.90
CA VAL A 281 -7.40 -3.78 -10.76
C VAL A 281 -8.14 -5.03 -11.23
N ARG A 282 -8.88 -4.97 -12.36
CA ARG A 282 -9.57 -6.13 -12.94
C ARG A 282 -8.58 -7.19 -13.43
N GLN A 283 -7.48 -6.78 -14.07
CA GLN A 283 -6.43 -7.69 -14.51
C GLN A 283 -5.78 -8.40 -13.32
N LEU A 284 -5.48 -7.69 -12.22
CA LEU A 284 -4.98 -8.28 -10.97
C LEU A 284 -5.97 -9.29 -10.38
N ALA A 285 -7.24 -8.92 -10.28
CA ALA A 285 -8.29 -9.81 -9.78
C ALA A 285 -8.46 -11.07 -10.65
N GLY A 286 -8.26 -10.93 -11.97
CA GLY A 286 -8.32 -12.02 -12.94
C GLY A 286 -7.24 -13.10 -12.77
N LEU A 287 -6.15 -12.82 -12.04
CA LEU A 287 -5.10 -13.79 -11.76
C LEU A 287 -5.56 -14.94 -10.85
N GLY A 288 -6.62 -14.74 -10.07
CA GLY A 288 -7.18 -15.80 -9.25
C GLY A 288 -6.38 -16.20 -8.01
N LEU A 289 -5.37 -15.42 -7.64
CA LEU A 289 -4.51 -15.67 -6.49
C LEU A 289 -5.19 -15.28 -5.16
N PRO A 290 -4.80 -15.88 -4.02
CA PRO A 290 -5.05 -15.30 -2.72
C PRO A 290 -4.52 -13.86 -2.70
N TRP A 291 -5.32 -12.89 -2.20
CA TRP A 291 -5.02 -11.48 -2.43
C TRP A 291 -5.08 -10.64 -1.15
N LEU A 292 -3.99 -9.97 -0.84
CA LEU A 292 -3.93 -8.88 0.12
C LEU A 292 -3.88 -7.54 -0.64
N ALA A 293 -4.94 -6.76 -0.52
CA ALA A 293 -5.02 -5.42 -1.09
C ALA A 293 -4.80 -4.36 -0.01
N LEU A 294 -3.96 -3.37 -0.30
CA LEU A 294 -3.63 -2.26 0.59
C LEU A 294 -4.04 -0.93 -0.05
N GLY A 295 -4.34 0.04 0.78
CA GLY A 295 -4.84 1.35 0.34
C GLY A 295 -3.83 2.12 -0.50
N GLY A 296 -2.94 2.89 0.14
CA GLY A 296 -1.95 3.75 -0.52
C GLY A 296 -2.34 5.22 -0.70
N GLY A 297 -1.66 5.93 -1.59
CA GLY A 297 -1.79 7.36 -1.85
C GLY A 297 -3.12 7.82 -2.46
N GLY A 298 -3.22 9.12 -2.70
CA GLY A 298 -4.36 9.81 -3.30
C GLY A 298 -4.88 10.97 -2.45
N ALA A 299 -4.65 12.21 -2.92
CA ALA A 299 -5.00 13.44 -2.20
C ALA A 299 -6.30 14.10 -2.69
N SER A 300 -6.79 13.76 -3.88
CA SER A 300 -7.99 14.40 -4.46
C SER A 300 -9.29 13.97 -3.78
N ARG A 301 -10.14 14.93 -3.44
CA ARG A 301 -11.46 14.68 -2.83
C ARG A 301 -12.39 13.83 -3.72
N GLY A 302 -12.27 13.90 -5.04
CA GLY A 302 -13.08 13.13 -6.01
C GLY A 302 -12.73 11.65 -6.07
N LEU A 303 -11.54 11.27 -5.61
CA LEU A 303 -11.01 9.91 -5.71
C LEU A 303 -11.68 8.92 -4.75
N TYR A 304 -12.17 9.38 -3.60
CA TYR A 304 -12.73 8.50 -2.58
C TYR A 304 -13.99 7.76 -3.05
N TRP A 305 -14.80 8.40 -3.88
CA TRP A 305 -16.00 7.82 -4.49
C TRP A 305 -15.68 6.74 -5.53
N GLY A 306 -14.59 6.91 -6.28
CA GLY A 306 -14.14 5.96 -7.29
C GLY A 306 -13.63 4.64 -6.70
N ARG A 307 -12.79 4.69 -5.68
CA ARG A 307 -12.17 3.53 -5.01
C ARG A 307 -13.18 2.51 -4.51
N ALA A 308 -14.15 2.95 -3.73
CA ALA A 308 -15.11 2.10 -3.10
C ALA A 308 -16.01 1.36 -4.10
N ARG A 309 -16.53 2.06 -5.10
CA ARG A 309 -17.47 1.51 -6.09
C ARG A 309 -16.89 0.32 -6.89
N LYS A 310 -15.57 0.20 -7.00
CA LYS A 310 -14.86 -0.67 -7.93
C LYS A 310 -14.34 -1.95 -7.32
N ILE A 311 -13.80 -1.88 -6.13
CA ILE A 311 -13.40 -3.08 -5.37
C ILE A 311 -14.62 -3.99 -5.18
N LEU A 312 -15.80 -3.41 -4.96
CA LEU A 312 -17.04 -4.16 -4.82
C LEU A 312 -17.53 -4.83 -6.10
N ARG A 313 -17.34 -4.19 -7.28
CA ARG A 313 -17.72 -4.81 -8.55
C ARG A 313 -16.81 -5.98 -8.90
N SER A 314 -15.50 -5.89 -8.61
CA SER A 314 -14.57 -7.01 -8.85
C SER A 314 -14.84 -8.22 -7.94
N ALA A 315 -15.32 -8.00 -6.71
CA ALA A 315 -15.77 -9.07 -5.82
C ALA A 315 -17.05 -9.76 -6.31
N ARG A 316 -17.98 -9.00 -6.92
CA ARG A 316 -19.23 -9.57 -7.48
C ARG A 316 -19.01 -10.41 -8.76
N PHE A 317 -17.92 -10.20 -9.49
CA PHE A 317 -17.68 -10.93 -10.75
C PHE A 317 -17.23 -12.39 -10.56
N ARG A 318 -16.95 -12.84 -9.32
CA ARG A 318 -16.65 -14.26 -9.03
C ARG A 318 -17.84 -15.07 -8.53
N ALA A 319 -19.01 -14.47 -8.40
CA ALA A 319 -20.24 -15.13 -7.91
C ALA A 319 -21.27 -15.39 -9.04
N GLY A 320 -20.86 -15.24 -10.31
CA GLY A 320 -21.68 -15.56 -11.48
C GLY A 320 -21.06 -16.67 -12.31
#